data_68a0c0295585f1e9aba7caa4990bc81c
#
_entry.id   68a0c0295585f1e9aba7caa4990bc81c
#
_cell.length_a   1.000
_cell.length_b   1.000
_cell.length_c   1.000
_cell.angle_alpha   90.00
_cell.angle_beta   90.00
_cell.angle_gamma   90.00
#
_symmetry.space_group_name_H-M   'P 1'
#
loop_
_entity.id
_entity.type
_entity.pdbx_description
1 polymer ?
#
loop_
_entity_poly.entity_id
_entity_poly.type
_entity_poly.pdbx_seq_one_letter_code
_entity_poly.pdbx_strand_id
1 'polypeptide(L)'
;MGLMKTALLFLAALASVSLTAAPRKLAVGANPESVTRGFDGDLFVSIMGPSRKAGDGDGKVVRVAGDKVTDFATGLNDPKGIVFAGGYVITADFDTVWKIDAKGNKSVLAGPKDFPTAPTFLNDVEVEPSGKSVLVTDMGAVTKMRGADGKLFAVDSAEHKAIPVIARVFRVTLDGKVTEVIAPDARMLNPNGVDVLKDGRIRIAEFFSGDVLEWNKGKWKAIAKGHRSGDGIVHDSRRRFYISEVMFGRVTRYEADGSHPTLLSEGLELQAAADIYVDEAHGQLIIPDSKAGQLVFIGL
;
A
#
# COMPACT_ATOMS: atom_id res chain seq x y z
N MET A 1 20.14 -72.33 21.15
CA MET A 1 20.40 -71.56 19.92
C MET A 1 19.07 -70.87 19.56
N GLY A 2 18.87 -69.64 20.02
CA GLY A 2 17.64 -68.88 19.76
C GLY A 2 17.93 -67.77 18.76
N LEU A 3 17.26 -67.74 17.61
CA LEU A 3 17.31 -66.67 16.64
C LEU A 3 16.45 -65.51 17.11
N MET A 4 17.07 -64.38 17.40
CA MET A 4 16.38 -63.08 17.53
C MET A 4 16.05 -62.58 16.11
N LYS A 5 14.76 -62.45 15.83
CA LYS A 5 14.24 -61.73 14.64
C LYS A 5 14.14 -60.25 14.97
N THR A 6 15.01 -59.45 14.39
CA THR A 6 14.94 -57.95 14.46
C THR A 6 13.91 -57.50 13.45
N ALA A 7 12.80 -56.92 13.93
CA ALA A 7 11.80 -56.25 13.08
C ALA A 7 12.24 -54.80 12.83
N LEU A 8 12.49 -54.46 11.58
CA LEU A 8 12.73 -53.09 11.13
C LEU A 8 11.37 -52.40 10.94
N LEU A 9 11.02 -51.46 11.81
CA LEU A 9 9.89 -50.56 11.56
C LEU A 9 10.32 -49.46 10.57
N PHE A 10 9.74 -49.48 9.39
CA PHE A 10 9.80 -48.32 8.48
C PHE A 10 8.78 -47.29 8.90
N LEU A 11 9.23 -46.16 9.43
CA LEU A 11 8.38 -44.97 9.64
C LEU A 11 8.26 -44.23 8.31
N ALA A 12 7.12 -44.37 7.62
CA ALA A 12 6.79 -43.55 6.48
C ALA A 12 6.40 -42.14 6.95
N ALA A 13 7.25 -41.16 6.73
CA ALA A 13 6.93 -39.77 6.92
C ALA A 13 5.93 -39.33 5.82
N LEU A 14 4.66 -39.21 6.16
CA LEU A 14 3.66 -38.58 5.31
C LEU A 14 3.97 -37.08 5.29
N ALA A 15 4.60 -36.62 4.20
CA ALA A 15 4.67 -35.19 3.91
C ALA A 15 3.24 -34.71 3.58
N SER A 16 2.64 -33.97 4.50
CA SER A 16 1.39 -33.27 4.26
C SER A 16 1.65 -32.15 3.23
N VAL A 17 1.30 -32.42 1.97
CA VAL A 17 1.20 -31.37 0.95
C VAL A 17 0.00 -30.52 1.34
N SER A 18 0.23 -29.36 1.95
CA SER A 18 -0.79 -28.34 2.08
C SER A 18 -1.20 -27.89 0.68
N LEU A 19 -2.34 -28.36 0.20
CA LEU A 19 -3.00 -27.73 -0.94
C LEU A 19 -3.38 -26.33 -0.50
N THR A 20 -2.58 -25.33 -0.85
CA THR A 20 -3.02 -23.95 -0.77
C THR A 20 -4.17 -23.77 -1.76
N ALA A 21 -5.34 -23.37 -1.27
CA ALA A 21 -6.47 -23.06 -2.14
C ALA A 21 -6.03 -22.04 -3.21
N ALA A 22 -6.54 -22.18 -4.42
CA ALA A 22 -6.28 -21.21 -5.47
C ALA A 22 -6.66 -19.79 -4.99
N PRO A 23 -5.88 -18.75 -5.34
CA PRO A 23 -6.15 -17.40 -4.89
C PRO A 23 -7.53 -16.96 -5.39
N ARG A 24 -8.35 -16.41 -4.49
CA ARG A 24 -9.63 -15.81 -4.86
C ARG A 24 -9.36 -14.50 -5.59
N LYS A 25 -10.05 -14.27 -6.71
CA LYS A 25 -10.00 -13.04 -7.48
C LYS A 25 -11.40 -12.44 -7.56
N LEU A 26 -11.52 -11.12 -7.37
CA LEU A 26 -12.80 -10.40 -7.42
C LEU A 26 -12.65 -9.11 -8.22
N ALA A 27 -13.40 -8.98 -9.32
CA ALA A 27 -13.44 -7.74 -10.09
C ALA A 27 -14.10 -6.61 -9.29
N VAL A 28 -13.47 -5.43 -9.22
CA VAL A 28 -13.94 -4.29 -8.42
C VAL A 28 -14.04 -2.98 -9.20
N GLY A 29 -13.47 -2.90 -10.38
CA GLY A 29 -13.54 -1.71 -11.25
C GLY A 29 -12.20 -1.34 -11.88
N ALA A 30 -12.18 -0.24 -12.63
CA ALA A 30 -10.99 0.18 -13.36
C ALA A 30 -9.92 0.80 -12.44
N ASN A 31 -8.72 0.24 -12.47
CA ASN A 31 -7.59 0.70 -11.72
C ASN A 31 -7.83 0.79 -10.19
N PRO A 32 -8.17 -0.33 -9.49
CA PRO A 32 -8.17 -0.34 -8.03
C PRO A 32 -6.76 -0.04 -7.51
N GLU A 33 -6.68 0.79 -6.48
CA GLU A 33 -5.37 1.22 -5.98
C GLU A 33 -5.10 0.73 -4.57
N SER A 34 -5.99 0.96 -3.62
CA SER A 34 -5.82 0.58 -2.23
C SER A 34 -7.11 -0.02 -1.66
N VAL A 35 -7.00 -0.76 -0.56
CA VAL A 35 -8.12 -1.44 0.08
C VAL A 35 -7.99 -1.40 1.59
N THR A 36 -9.11 -1.19 2.29
CA THR A 36 -9.19 -1.24 3.75
C THR A 36 -10.46 -1.92 4.21
N ARG A 37 -10.49 -2.43 5.43
CA ARG A 37 -11.70 -2.90 6.08
C ARG A 37 -12.34 -1.76 6.88
N GLY A 38 -13.64 -1.59 6.78
CA GLY A 38 -14.35 -0.47 7.39
C GLY A 38 -15.71 -0.83 7.97
N PHE A 39 -16.73 -0.03 7.66
CA PHE A 39 -18.10 -0.21 8.17
C PHE A 39 -18.60 -1.63 7.98
N ASP A 40 -19.29 -2.16 9.00
CA ASP A 40 -19.90 -3.49 9.02
C ASP A 40 -18.93 -4.65 8.75
N GLY A 41 -17.62 -4.38 8.81
CA GLY A 41 -16.59 -5.34 8.46
C GLY A 41 -16.39 -5.55 6.95
N ASP A 42 -17.00 -4.75 6.09
CA ASP A 42 -16.84 -4.82 4.64
C ASP A 42 -15.51 -4.18 4.19
N LEU A 43 -15.08 -4.52 2.98
CA LEU A 43 -13.93 -3.88 2.35
C LEU A 43 -14.36 -2.62 1.59
N PHE A 44 -13.49 -1.62 1.62
CA PHE A 44 -13.60 -0.39 0.84
C PHE A 44 -12.35 -0.27 -0.03
N VAL A 45 -12.56 0.00 -1.32
CA VAL A 45 -11.50 0.01 -2.32
C VAL A 45 -11.52 1.35 -3.05
N SER A 46 -10.40 2.02 -3.10
CA SER A 46 -10.23 3.19 -3.97
C SER A 46 -10.07 2.74 -5.42
N ILE A 47 -10.85 3.34 -6.29
CA ILE A 47 -10.86 3.10 -7.73
C ILE A 47 -10.46 4.40 -8.42
N MET A 48 -9.28 4.42 -9.02
CA MET A 48 -8.75 5.62 -9.68
C MET A 48 -9.55 6.03 -10.92
N GLY A 49 -10.36 5.12 -11.47
CA GLY A 49 -11.07 5.36 -12.70
C GLY A 49 -10.23 5.13 -13.97
N PRO A 50 -10.83 5.21 -15.16
CA PRO A 50 -10.14 4.93 -16.42
C PRO A 50 -9.17 6.03 -16.85
N SER A 51 -9.42 7.30 -16.51
CA SER A 51 -8.63 8.41 -17.05
C SER A 51 -7.48 8.88 -16.13
N ARG A 52 -7.64 8.78 -14.84
CA ARG A 52 -6.65 9.15 -13.80
C ARG A 52 -6.12 10.58 -13.98
N LYS A 53 -7.03 11.54 -14.16
CA LYS A 53 -6.68 12.96 -14.36
C LYS A 53 -7.30 13.83 -13.27
N ALA A 54 -6.59 14.88 -12.91
CA ALA A 54 -7.14 15.88 -12.01
C ALA A 54 -8.39 16.53 -12.61
N GLY A 55 -9.48 16.61 -11.86
CA GLY A 55 -10.71 17.28 -12.25
C GLY A 55 -11.65 16.47 -13.17
N ASP A 56 -11.36 15.19 -13.45
CA ASP A 56 -12.23 14.36 -14.30
C ASP A 56 -13.43 13.74 -13.56
N GLY A 57 -13.31 13.56 -12.25
CA GLY A 57 -14.40 13.10 -11.39
C GLY A 57 -14.84 11.66 -11.64
N ASP A 58 -14.03 10.84 -12.33
CA ASP A 58 -14.37 9.46 -12.66
C ASP A 58 -13.91 8.43 -11.63
N GLY A 59 -13.11 8.88 -10.63
CA GLY A 59 -12.69 8.10 -9.49
C GLY A 59 -13.79 7.91 -8.45
N LYS A 60 -13.67 6.84 -7.66
CA LYS A 60 -14.65 6.47 -6.62
C LYS A 60 -14.08 5.58 -5.55
N VAL A 61 -14.83 5.40 -4.47
CA VAL A 61 -14.67 4.31 -3.52
C VAL A 61 -15.81 3.32 -3.73
N VAL A 62 -15.49 2.04 -3.83
CA VAL A 62 -16.49 0.96 -3.83
C VAL A 62 -16.50 0.22 -2.50
N ARG A 63 -17.68 -0.28 -2.10
CA ARG A 63 -17.88 -1.17 -0.97
C ARG A 63 -18.02 -2.61 -1.47
N VAL A 64 -17.31 -3.52 -0.82
CA VAL A 64 -17.32 -4.95 -1.13
C VAL A 64 -17.85 -5.72 0.08
N ALA A 65 -19.09 -6.18 -0.02
CA ALA A 65 -19.78 -6.99 0.98
C ALA A 65 -19.86 -8.44 0.47
N GLY A 66 -18.99 -9.32 0.98
CA GLY A 66 -18.79 -10.65 0.39
C GLY A 66 -18.24 -10.56 -1.02
N ASP A 67 -19.07 -10.97 -2.02
CA ASP A 67 -18.74 -10.85 -3.45
C ASP A 67 -19.50 -9.70 -4.14
N LYS A 68 -20.36 -8.99 -3.39
CA LYS A 68 -21.14 -7.88 -3.94
C LYS A 68 -20.32 -6.59 -3.89
N VAL A 69 -20.07 -6.01 -5.06
CA VAL A 69 -19.41 -4.72 -5.25
C VAL A 69 -20.45 -3.65 -5.55
N THR A 70 -20.39 -2.54 -4.83
CA THR A 70 -21.32 -1.39 -5.01
C THR A 70 -20.56 -0.09 -4.90
N ASP A 71 -20.95 0.93 -5.65
CA ASP A 71 -20.43 2.27 -5.49
C ASP A 71 -20.78 2.79 -4.09
N PHE A 72 -19.80 3.37 -3.40
CA PHE A 72 -19.96 3.91 -2.06
C PHE A 72 -19.83 5.43 -2.03
N ALA A 73 -18.77 5.99 -2.61
CA ALA A 73 -18.60 7.42 -2.82
C ALA A 73 -18.04 7.67 -4.21
N THR A 74 -18.62 8.63 -4.95
CA THR A 74 -18.28 8.90 -6.35
C THR A 74 -17.82 10.35 -6.55
N GLY A 75 -17.32 10.67 -7.75
CA GLY A 75 -16.87 12.02 -8.10
C GLY A 75 -15.56 12.40 -7.39
N LEU A 76 -14.69 11.43 -7.16
CA LEU A 76 -13.27 11.62 -6.86
C LEU A 76 -12.49 11.69 -8.19
N ASN A 77 -11.24 12.14 -8.14
CA ASN A 77 -10.45 12.23 -9.37
C ASN A 77 -9.58 10.97 -9.56
N ASP A 78 -8.62 10.75 -8.70
CA ASP A 78 -7.66 9.65 -8.77
C ASP A 78 -7.35 9.17 -7.34
N PRO A 79 -8.40 8.68 -6.60
CA PRO A 79 -8.24 8.30 -5.20
C PRO A 79 -7.25 7.15 -5.07
N LYS A 80 -6.30 7.30 -4.14
CA LYS A 80 -5.20 6.37 -3.92
C LYS A 80 -5.32 5.69 -2.57
N GLY A 81 -4.32 5.80 -1.71
CA GLY A 81 -4.34 5.17 -0.40
C GLY A 81 -5.66 5.37 0.34
N ILE A 82 -6.14 4.32 1.00
CA ILE A 82 -7.42 4.31 1.71
C ILE A 82 -7.31 3.62 3.07
N VAL A 83 -7.84 4.24 4.12
CA VAL A 83 -7.89 3.68 5.46
C VAL A 83 -9.23 3.90 6.12
N PHE A 84 -9.49 3.17 7.22
CA PHE A 84 -10.65 3.40 8.08
C PHE A 84 -10.20 3.91 9.44
N ALA A 85 -10.55 5.13 9.79
CA ALA A 85 -10.19 5.75 11.06
C ALA A 85 -11.30 6.65 11.59
N GLY A 86 -11.50 6.65 12.91
CA GLY A 86 -12.46 7.53 13.58
C GLY A 86 -13.91 7.38 13.10
N GLY A 87 -14.29 6.26 12.54
CA GLY A 87 -15.63 6.03 11.98
C GLY A 87 -15.83 6.64 10.59
N TYR A 88 -14.76 6.84 9.84
CA TYR A 88 -14.75 7.31 8.46
C TYR A 88 -13.83 6.46 7.59
N VAL A 89 -14.18 6.31 6.32
CA VAL A 89 -13.22 5.95 5.28
C VAL A 89 -12.50 7.22 4.86
N ILE A 90 -11.17 7.17 4.85
CA ILE A 90 -10.29 8.31 4.52
C ILE A 90 -9.45 7.92 3.31
N THR A 91 -9.35 8.79 2.31
CA THR A 91 -8.53 8.54 1.10
C THR A 91 -7.85 9.82 0.62
N ALA A 92 -6.65 9.68 0.07
CA ALA A 92 -5.93 10.75 -0.62
C ALA A 92 -6.35 10.81 -2.09
N ASP A 93 -6.45 12.02 -2.66
CA ASP A 93 -6.87 12.26 -4.04
C ASP A 93 -6.16 13.50 -4.57
N PHE A 94 -5.08 13.34 -5.29
CA PHE A 94 -4.17 14.39 -5.79
C PHE A 94 -3.60 15.31 -4.71
N ASP A 95 -4.37 16.31 -4.32
CA ASP A 95 -3.97 17.37 -3.39
C ASP A 95 -4.93 17.50 -2.19
N THR A 96 -5.90 16.60 -2.10
CA THR A 96 -6.97 16.63 -1.11
C THR A 96 -7.05 15.30 -0.36
N VAL A 97 -7.22 15.36 0.94
CA VAL A 97 -7.58 14.21 1.77
C VAL A 97 -9.08 14.28 2.05
N TRP A 98 -9.80 13.24 1.65
CA TRP A 98 -11.23 13.12 1.85
C TRP A 98 -11.56 12.25 3.05
N LYS A 99 -12.64 12.56 3.75
CA LYS A 99 -13.32 11.65 4.69
C LYS A 99 -14.74 11.36 4.21
N ILE A 100 -15.15 10.10 4.35
CA ILE A 100 -16.41 9.57 3.82
C ILE A 100 -17.15 8.90 4.98
N ASP A 101 -18.38 9.33 5.24
CA ASP A 101 -19.21 8.78 6.31
C ASP A 101 -19.85 7.43 5.93
N ALA A 102 -20.56 6.80 6.89
CA ALA A 102 -21.20 5.49 6.69
C ALA A 102 -22.29 5.49 5.59
N LYS A 103 -22.73 6.67 5.14
CA LYS A 103 -23.72 6.80 4.05
C LYS A 103 -23.08 7.08 2.70
N GLY A 104 -21.73 7.15 2.63
CA GLY A 104 -21.00 7.49 1.42
C GLY A 104 -20.89 8.98 1.13
N ASN A 105 -21.31 9.85 2.06
CA ASN A 105 -21.15 11.29 1.88
C ASN A 105 -19.70 11.68 2.11
N LYS A 106 -19.06 12.27 1.10
CA LYS A 106 -17.68 12.74 1.19
C LYS A 106 -17.63 14.20 1.64
N SER A 107 -16.61 14.52 2.43
CA SER A 107 -16.25 15.90 2.83
C SER A 107 -14.73 16.02 2.85
N VAL A 108 -14.23 17.23 2.59
CA VAL A 108 -12.79 17.51 2.68
C VAL A 108 -12.34 17.38 4.14
N LEU A 109 -11.34 16.54 4.40
CA LEU A 109 -10.65 16.48 5.68
C LEU A 109 -9.49 17.48 5.70
N ALA A 110 -8.69 17.53 4.62
CA ALA A 110 -7.66 18.53 4.41
C ALA A 110 -7.56 18.85 2.92
N GLY A 111 -7.77 20.10 2.55
CA GLY A 111 -7.57 20.59 1.17
C GLY A 111 -6.22 21.25 0.98
N PRO A 112 -5.84 21.65 -0.25
CA PRO A 112 -4.49 22.14 -0.56
C PRO A 112 -4.03 23.32 0.29
N LYS A 113 -4.96 24.14 0.79
CA LYS A 113 -4.67 25.34 1.61
C LYS A 113 -4.43 25.03 3.09
N ASP A 114 -4.79 23.82 3.54
CA ASP A 114 -4.63 23.40 4.92
C ASP A 114 -3.22 22.85 5.18
N PHE A 115 -2.48 22.52 4.13
CA PHE A 115 -1.12 22.03 4.19
C PHE A 115 -0.12 23.19 4.42
N PRO A 116 0.92 22.99 5.25
CA PRO A 116 1.96 24.01 5.47
C PRO A 116 2.75 24.34 4.20
N THR A 117 2.80 23.40 3.25
CA THR A 117 3.25 23.56 1.87
C THR A 117 2.25 22.84 0.99
N ALA A 118 1.75 23.47 -0.06
CA ALA A 118 0.79 22.87 -0.96
C ALA A 118 1.32 21.51 -1.48
N PRO A 119 0.54 20.44 -1.37
CA PRO A 119 0.95 19.12 -1.82
C PRO A 119 1.09 19.09 -3.34
N THR A 120 1.98 18.22 -3.82
CA THR A 120 2.24 18.05 -5.25
C THR A 120 1.52 16.83 -5.81
N PHE A 121 1.50 15.72 -5.06
CA PHE A 121 0.86 14.48 -5.45
C PHE A 121 0.70 13.58 -4.22
N LEU A 122 -0.39 13.76 -3.49
CA LEU A 122 -0.73 12.88 -2.37
C LEU A 122 -0.97 11.47 -2.87
N ASN A 123 -0.45 10.49 -2.15
CA ASN A 123 -0.58 9.10 -2.54
C ASN A 123 -1.13 8.25 -1.39
N ASP A 124 -0.30 7.65 -0.58
CA ASP A 124 -0.74 6.69 0.42
C ASP A 124 -1.16 7.34 1.75
N VAL A 125 -2.03 6.62 2.47
CA VAL A 125 -2.59 7.05 3.76
C VAL A 125 -2.52 5.90 4.75
N GLU A 126 -1.91 6.11 5.93
CA GLU A 126 -1.84 5.12 6.99
C GLU A 126 -2.29 5.67 8.34
N VAL A 127 -3.02 4.86 9.12
CA VAL A 127 -3.54 5.27 10.43
C VAL A 127 -2.42 5.25 11.47
N GLU A 128 -2.21 6.36 12.16
CA GLU A 128 -1.26 6.38 13.28
C GLU A 128 -1.76 5.54 14.48
N PRO A 129 -0.85 4.98 15.29
CA PRO A 129 -1.21 4.09 16.41
C PRO A 129 -2.17 4.70 17.43
N SER A 130 -2.29 6.02 17.48
CA SER A 130 -3.25 6.72 18.34
C SER A 130 -4.69 6.60 17.85
N GLY A 131 -4.91 6.26 16.57
CA GLY A 131 -6.21 6.28 15.90
C GLY A 131 -6.81 7.69 15.72
N LYS A 132 -6.05 8.77 15.99
CA LYS A 132 -6.53 10.15 15.96
C LYS A 132 -6.05 10.96 14.76
N SER A 133 -5.18 10.39 13.98
CA SER A 133 -4.56 11.00 12.80
C SER A 133 -4.13 9.93 11.81
N VAL A 134 -3.91 10.38 10.59
CA VAL A 134 -3.32 9.59 9.51
C VAL A 134 -2.02 10.24 9.04
N LEU A 135 -1.08 9.41 8.57
CA LEU A 135 0.05 9.88 7.77
C LEU A 135 -0.36 9.86 6.31
N VAL A 136 0.16 10.81 5.54
CA VAL A 136 -0.10 10.92 4.10
C VAL A 136 1.22 11.21 3.40
N THR A 137 1.56 10.42 2.38
CA THR A 137 2.72 10.69 1.53
C THR A 137 2.40 11.72 0.45
N ASP A 138 3.32 12.64 0.21
CA ASP A 138 3.37 13.48 -0.99
C ASP A 138 4.56 13.03 -1.83
N MET A 139 4.29 12.40 -2.96
CA MET A 139 5.31 11.82 -3.84
C MET A 139 6.21 12.85 -4.52
N GLY A 140 5.95 14.15 -4.38
CA GLY A 140 6.79 15.21 -4.92
C GLY A 140 6.76 15.26 -6.46
N ALA A 141 7.93 15.26 -7.09
CA ALA A 141 8.08 15.54 -8.52
C ALA A 141 7.82 14.31 -9.42
N VAL A 142 6.65 13.69 -9.32
CA VAL A 142 6.29 12.44 -10.05
C VAL A 142 6.45 12.54 -11.58
N THR A 143 6.24 13.73 -12.16
CA THR A 143 6.40 13.94 -13.61
C THR A 143 7.86 13.97 -14.05
N LYS A 144 8.81 14.06 -13.13
CA LYS A 144 10.25 14.12 -13.39
C LYS A 144 10.97 12.79 -13.27
N MET A 145 10.25 11.70 -12.94
CA MET A 145 10.82 10.37 -12.78
C MET A 145 11.07 9.63 -14.10
N ARG A 146 10.45 10.08 -15.19
CA ARG A 146 10.34 9.31 -16.45
C ARG A 146 10.83 10.12 -17.65
N GLY A 147 11.41 9.39 -18.61
CA GLY A 147 11.69 9.91 -19.92
C GLY A 147 10.44 10.03 -20.80
N ALA A 148 10.60 10.58 -22.00
CA ALA A 148 9.53 10.71 -22.98
C ALA A 148 8.95 9.36 -23.44
N ASP A 149 9.71 8.28 -23.28
CA ASP A 149 9.28 6.89 -23.53
C ASP A 149 8.46 6.27 -22.39
N GLY A 150 8.18 7.04 -21.33
CA GLY A 150 7.43 6.61 -20.16
C GLY A 150 8.21 5.71 -19.18
N LYS A 151 9.48 5.40 -19.47
CA LYS A 151 10.30 4.56 -18.58
C LYS A 151 10.93 5.39 -17.47
N LEU A 152 11.02 4.80 -16.29
CA LEU A 152 11.76 5.38 -15.17
C LEU A 152 13.24 5.53 -15.56
N PHE A 153 13.82 6.68 -15.23
CA PHE A 153 15.26 6.89 -15.39
C PHE A 153 16.06 5.88 -14.58
N ALA A 154 17.29 5.59 -15.00
CA ALA A 154 18.17 4.72 -14.22
C ALA A 154 18.49 5.36 -12.86
N VAL A 155 18.55 4.56 -11.81
CA VAL A 155 19.02 5.00 -10.50
C VAL A 155 20.47 5.51 -10.66
N ASP A 156 20.81 6.61 -10.00
CA ASP A 156 22.11 7.30 -10.08
C ASP A 156 22.44 7.99 -11.44
N SER A 157 21.52 7.98 -12.40
CA SER A 157 21.69 8.75 -13.64
C SER A 157 21.71 10.28 -13.37
N ALA A 158 22.10 11.07 -14.36
CA ALA A 158 22.04 12.53 -14.25
C ALA A 158 20.61 13.04 -14.07
N GLU A 159 19.66 12.43 -14.75
CA GLU A 159 18.22 12.73 -14.65
C GLU A 159 17.69 12.40 -13.25
N HIS A 160 18.10 11.27 -12.67
CA HIS A 160 17.74 10.93 -11.28
C HIS A 160 18.25 12.00 -10.30
N LYS A 161 19.51 12.39 -10.43
CA LYS A 161 20.12 13.43 -9.57
C LYS A 161 19.49 14.81 -9.75
N ALA A 162 18.81 15.03 -10.87
CA ALA A 162 18.09 16.27 -11.17
C ALA A 162 16.64 16.29 -10.68
N ILE A 163 16.12 15.19 -10.13
CA ILE A 163 14.77 15.16 -9.54
C ILE A 163 14.72 16.12 -8.34
N PRO A 164 13.77 17.07 -8.31
CA PRO A 164 13.64 17.98 -7.18
C PRO A 164 13.34 17.23 -5.86
N VAL A 165 14.06 17.55 -4.80
CA VAL A 165 13.85 17.02 -3.45
C VAL A 165 12.75 17.83 -2.78
N ILE A 166 11.49 17.48 -3.05
CA ILE A 166 10.30 18.20 -2.57
C ILE A 166 9.26 17.31 -1.91
N ALA A 167 9.45 15.99 -1.98
CA ALA A 167 8.53 15.01 -1.37
C ALA A 167 8.48 15.13 0.16
N ARG A 168 7.35 14.78 0.76
CA ARG A 168 7.08 14.93 2.21
C ARG A 168 6.23 13.79 2.74
N VAL A 169 6.18 13.68 4.07
CA VAL A 169 5.12 12.95 4.76
C VAL A 169 4.42 13.93 5.69
N PHE A 170 3.10 14.03 5.55
CA PHE A 170 2.25 14.86 6.39
C PHE A 170 1.50 14.01 7.39
N ARG A 171 1.16 14.60 8.54
CA ARG A 171 0.13 14.12 9.46
C ARG A 171 -1.11 14.94 9.27
N VAL A 172 -2.25 14.28 9.10
CA VAL A 172 -3.57 14.91 9.08
C VAL A 172 -4.38 14.35 10.25
N THR A 173 -4.77 15.20 11.19
CA THR A 173 -5.63 14.80 12.31
C THR A 173 -7.09 14.65 11.84
N LEU A 174 -7.89 13.86 12.55
CA LEU A 174 -9.30 13.63 12.16
C LEU A 174 -10.19 14.88 12.22
N ASP A 175 -9.71 15.96 12.84
CA ASP A 175 -10.31 17.31 12.83
C ASP A 175 -9.73 18.24 11.75
N GLY A 176 -8.82 17.73 10.89
CA GLY A 176 -8.33 18.42 9.70
C GLY A 176 -7.06 19.27 9.90
N LYS A 177 -6.41 19.21 11.08
CA LYS A 177 -5.12 19.91 11.27
C LYS A 177 -4.00 19.15 10.57
N VAL A 178 -3.22 19.84 9.73
CA VAL A 178 -2.09 19.27 9.00
C VAL A 178 -0.76 19.74 9.60
N THR A 179 0.20 18.80 9.70
CA THR A 179 1.59 19.08 10.08
C THR A 179 2.55 18.28 9.24
N GLU A 180 3.71 18.83 8.90
CA GLU A 180 4.80 18.09 8.27
C GLU A 180 5.49 17.20 9.30
N VAL A 181 5.65 15.91 8.99
CA VAL A 181 6.31 14.91 9.85
C VAL A 181 7.70 14.60 9.33
N ILE A 182 7.82 14.41 8.02
CA ILE A 182 9.09 14.20 7.34
C ILE A 182 9.23 15.27 6.26
N ALA A 183 10.20 16.14 6.44
CA ALA A 183 10.59 17.17 5.46
C ALA A 183 11.32 16.56 4.26
N PRO A 184 11.47 17.29 3.15
CA PRO A 184 12.19 16.83 1.98
C PRO A 184 13.59 16.30 2.31
N ASP A 185 13.89 15.11 1.79
CA ASP A 185 15.18 14.44 1.98
C ASP A 185 15.56 13.70 0.68
N ALA A 186 16.83 13.80 0.29
CA ALA A 186 17.33 13.19 -0.94
C ALA A 186 17.24 11.65 -0.97
N ARG A 187 17.02 11.01 0.19
CA ARG A 187 16.77 9.56 0.32
C ARG A 187 15.32 9.20 -0.02
N MET A 188 14.41 10.18 0.01
CA MET A 188 12.98 10.02 -0.16
C MET A 188 12.50 10.97 -1.26
N LEU A 189 12.77 10.61 -2.51
CA LEU A 189 12.40 11.45 -3.68
C LEU A 189 10.95 11.28 -4.09
N ASN A 190 10.44 10.04 -4.02
CA ASN A 190 9.10 9.69 -4.44
C ASN A 190 8.50 8.63 -3.47
N PRO A 191 8.20 9.01 -2.21
CA PRO A 191 7.55 8.11 -1.25
C PRO A 191 6.16 7.75 -1.77
N ASN A 192 5.89 6.47 -1.92
CA ASN A 192 4.58 5.94 -2.26
C ASN A 192 3.95 5.38 -0.98
N GLY A 193 4.05 4.09 -0.72
CA GLY A 193 3.49 3.46 0.47
C GLY A 193 4.09 3.97 1.78
N VAL A 194 3.28 4.11 2.80
CA VAL A 194 3.68 4.47 4.16
C VAL A 194 3.06 3.52 5.19
N ASP A 195 3.88 3.06 6.13
CA ASP A 195 3.49 2.20 7.24
C ASP A 195 4.02 2.78 8.55
N VAL A 196 3.24 2.73 9.62
CA VAL A 196 3.66 3.27 10.92
C VAL A 196 3.56 2.23 12.03
N LEU A 197 4.69 1.95 12.66
CA LEU A 197 4.79 0.97 13.74
C LEU A 197 4.28 1.55 15.07
N LYS A 198 3.85 0.69 15.98
CA LYS A 198 3.36 1.06 17.33
C LYS A 198 4.35 1.93 18.13
N ASP A 199 5.66 1.83 17.84
CA ASP A 199 6.70 2.62 18.49
C ASP A 199 6.96 3.98 17.79
N GLY A 200 6.19 4.29 16.75
CA GLY A 200 6.25 5.55 16.01
C GLY A 200 7.30 5.58 14.91
N ARG A 201 7.99 4.46 14.61
CA ARG A 201 8.82 4.37 13.41
C ARG A 201 7.93 4.36 12.19
N ILE A 202 8.37 5.05 11.14
CA ILE A 202 7.68 5.14 9.87
C ILE A 202 8.48 4.39 8.82
N ARG A 203 7.83 3.52 8.06
CA ARG A 203 8.40 2.82 6.92
C ARG A 203 7.83 3.41 5.64
N ILE A 204 8.64 3.49 4.62
CA ILE A 204 8.30 4.10 3.34
C ILE A 204 8.76 3.18 2.22
N ALA A 205 7.86 2.88 1.29
CA ALA A 205 8.19 2.31 0.00
C ALA A 205 8.62 3.47 -0.92
N GLU A 206 9.91 3.56 -1.23
CA GLU A 206 10.41 4.58 -2.15
C GLU A 206 10.28 4.08 -3.58
N PHE A 207 9.39 4.72 -4.33
CA PHE A 207 8.96 4.26 -5.66
C PHE A 207 10.08 4.25 -6.68
N PHE A 208 10.91 5.29 -6.71
CA PHE A 208 11.91 5.46 -7.75
C PHE A 208 13.16 4.62 -7.52
N SER A 209 13.77 4.70 -6.35
CA SER A 209 14.99 3.94 -6.03
C SER A 209 14.70 2.46 -5.78
N GLY A 210 13.51 2.15 -5.24
CA GLY A 210 13.13 0.83 -4.79
C GLY A 210 13.72 0.48 -3.42
N ASP A 211 14.13 1.47 -2.65
CA ASP A 211 14.52 1.28 -1.26
C ASP A 211 13.28 1.22 -0.36
N VAL A 212 13.29 0.32 0.62
CA VAL A 212 12.37 0.37 1.75
C VAL A 212 13.08 1.08 2.88
N LEU A 213 12.59 2.26 3.22
CA LEU A 213 13.21 3.14 4.20
C LEU A 213 12.47 3.05 5.53
N GLU A 214 13.21 3.03 6.63
CA GLU A 214 12.68 3.21 7.98
C GLU A 214 13.19 4.55 8.53
N TRP A 215 12.27 5.42 8.94
CA TRP A 215 12.54 6.70 9.57
C TRP A 215 12.18 6.64 11.06
N ASN A 216 13.09 7.15 11.91
CA ASN A 216 12.86 7.25 13.34
C ASN A 216 13.44 8.56 13.88
N LYS A 217 12.56 9.57 14.09
CA LYS A 217 12.94 10.87 14.70
C LYS A 217 14.18 11.49 14.01
N GLY A 218 14.16 11.56 12.69
CA GLY A 218 15.25 12.13 11.88
C GLY A 218 16.38 11.15 11.51
N LYS A 219 16.34 9.92 12.00
CA LYS A 219 17.32 8.88 11.62
C LYS A 219 16.73 7.97 10.57
N TRP A 220 17.50 7.70 9.52
CA TRP A 220 17.11 6.87 8.39
C TRP A 220 17.88 5.55 8.36
N LYS A 221 17.22 4.49 7.94
CA LYS A 221 17.80 3.18 7.66
C LYS A 221 17.09 2.59 6.43
N ALA A 222 17.84 2.12 5.44
CA ALA A 222 17.28 1.25 4.41
C ALA A 222 17.17 -0.18 5.00
N ILE A 223 15.96 -0.74 5.03
CA ILE A 223 15.68 -2.06 5.60
C ILE A 223 15.50 -3.14 4.54
N ALA A 224 15.20 -2.76 3.29
CA ALA A 224 15.21 -3.61 2.11
C ALA A 224 15.53 -2.77 0.87
N LYS A 225 15.86 -3.40 -0.25
CA LYS A 225 16.23 -2.74 -1.51
C LYS A 225 15.78 -3.56 -2.72
N GLY A 226 15.74 -2.91 -3.87
CA GLY A 226 15.46 -3.57 -5.15
C GLY A 226 13.99 -3.67 -5.51
N HIS A 227 13.13 -2.92 -4.80
CA HIS A 227 11.67 -2.86 -5.02
C HIS A 227 11.29 -1.64 -5.86
N ARG A 228 11.89 -1.51 -7.05
CA ARG A 228 11.53 -0.40 -7.97
C ARG A 228 10.05 -0.42 -8.29
N SER A 229 9.44 0.75 -8.29
CA SER A 229 7.99 0.93 -8.29
C SER A 229 7.32 0.34 -7.05
N GLY A 230 8.01 0.36 -5.89
CA GLY A 230 7.40 0.03 -4.61
C GLY A 230 6.16 0.88 -4.40
N ASP A 231 5.03 0.22 -4.16
CA ASP A 231 3.72 0.86 -4.01
C ASP A 231 3.26 0.76 -2.56
N GLY A 232 2.49 -0.25 -2.19
CA GLY A 232 2.09 -0.46 -0.80
C GLY A 232 3.18 -1.03 0.09
N ILE A 233 3.16 -0.64 1.34
CA ILE A 233 3.94 -1.27 2.42
C ILE A 233 3.06 -1.40 3.65
N VAL A 234 2.99 -2.59 4.24
CA VAL A 234 2.17 -2.88 5.42
C VAL A 234 2.85 -3.91 6.31
N HIS A 235 2.60 -3.88 7.62
CA HIS A 235 3.10 -4.91 8.53
C HIS A 235 1.97 -5.72 9.18
N ASP A 236 2.29 -6.94 9.62
CA ASP A 236 1.41 -7.77 10.43
C ASP A 236 1.72 -7.65 11.95
N SER A 237 0.92 -8.31 12.79
CA SER A 237 1.11 -8.32 14.25
C SER A 237 2.44 -8.93 14.69
N ARG A 238 3.08 -9.76 13.86
CA ARG A 238 4.42 -10.32 14.06
C ARG A 238 5.51 -9.36 13.60
N ARG A 239 5.12 -8.17 13.07
CA ARG A 239 6.00 -7.13 12.52
C ARG A 239 6.74 -7.55 11.24
N ARG A 240 6.37 -8.67 10.61
CA ARG A 240 6.78 -8.96 9.24
C ARG A 240 6.20 -7.88 8.36
N PHE A 241 6.90 -7.46 7.34
CA PHE A 241 6.35 -6.47 6.43
C PHE A 241 6.28 -6.98 5.01
N TYR A 242 5.34 -6.43 4.28
CA TYR A 242 5.00 -6.79 2.92
C TYR A 242 5.18 -5.55 2.06
N ILE A 243 5.72 -5.72 0.86
CA ILE A 243 5.87 -4.64 -0.12
C ILE A 243 5.37 -5.10 -1.47
N SER A 244 4.57 -4.26 -2.13
CA SER A 244 4.14 -4.47 -3.51
C SER A 244 4.96 -3.63 -4.49
N GLU A 245 5.00 -4.07 -5.75
CA GLU A 245 5.69 -3.40 -6.86
C GLU A 245 4.74 -3.31 -8.05
N VAL A 246 4.14 -2.13 -8.25
CA VAL A 246 3.03 -1.95 -9.20
C VAL A 246 3.43 -2.21 -10.66
N MET A 247 4.66 -1.86 -11.07
CA MET A 247 5.09 -2.07 -12.46
C MET A 247 5.45 -3.52 -12.78
N PHE A 248 5.66 -4.36 -11.76
CA PHE A 248 6.15 -5.73 -11.92
C PHE A 248 5.15 -6.78 -11.43
N GLY A 249 4.04 -6.39 -10.81
CA GLY A 249 3.06 -7.32 -10.24
C GLY A 249 3.68 -8.22 -9.16
N ARG A 250 4.62 -7.69 -8.37
CA ARG A 250 5.30 -8.45 -7.33
C ARG A 250 4.85 -8.04 -5.94
N VAL A 251 4.81 -9.03 -5.05
CA VAL A 251 4.60 -8.82 -3.62
C VAL A 251 5.64 -9.65 -2.88
N THR A 252 6.43 -9.02 -2.03
CA THR A 252 7.47 -9.65 -1.24
C THR A 252 7.23 -9.45 0.24
N ARG A 253 7.35 -10.49 1.04
CA ARG A 253 7.32 -10.45 2.50
C ARG A 253 8.73 -10.50 3.06
N TYR A 254 8.96 -9.78 4.14
CA TYR A 254 10.19 -9.79 4.93
C TYR A 254 9.90 -10.08 6.40
N GLU A 255 10.90 -10.60 7.10
CA GLU A 255 10.89 -10.60 8.57
C GLU A 255 11.04 -9.15 9.11
N ALA A 256 10.74 -8.96 10.40
CA ALA A 256 10.69 -7.63 11.04
C ALA A 256 11.98 -6.81 10.91
N ASP A 257 13.11 -7.47 10.77
CA ASP A 257 14.45 -6.86 10.64
C ASP A 257 14.89 -6.60 9.19
N GLY A 258 14.05 -6.97 8.21
CA GLY A 258 14.35 -6.87 6.78
C GLY A 258 15.08 -8.08 6.21
N SER A 259 15.20 -9.17 6.96
CA SER A 259 15.78 -10.42 6.48
C SER A 259 14.75 -11.34 5.81
N HIS A 260 15.23 -12.43 5.21
CA HIS A 260 14.44 -13.55 4.67
C HIS A 260 13.32 -13.12 3.71
N PRO A 261 13.64 -12.46 2.59
CA PRO A 261 12.65 -12.12 1.58
C PRO A 261 11.96 -13.37 1.03
N THR A 262 10.63 -13.31 0.94
CA THR A 262 9.80 -14.36 0.35
C THR A 262 8.90 -13.74 -0.71
N LEU A 263 9.04 -14.16 -1.97
CA LEU A 263 8.15 -13.71 -3.04
C LEU A 263 6.80 -14.43 -2.89
N LEU A 264 5.75 -13.66 -2.63
CA LEU A 264 4.38 -14.18 -2.43
C LEU A 264 3.56 -14.20 -3.72
N SER A 265 3.96 -13.42 -4.72
CA SER A 265 3.23 -13.27 -5.99
C SER A 265 3.58 -14.33 -7.03
N GLU A 266 4.42 -15.31 -6.71
CA GLU A 266 4.75 -16.40 -7.65
C GLU A 266 3.49 -17.17 -8.05
N GLY A 267 3.26 -17.30 -9.36
CA GLY A 267 2.09 -17.99 -9.91
C GLY A 267 0.76 -17.25 -9.80
N LEU A 268 0.72 -16.01 -9.26
CA LEU A 268 -0.52 -15.21 -9.16
C LEU A 268 -0.91 -14.50 -10.46
N GLU A 269 0.05 -14.31 -11.37
CA GLU A 269 -0.13 -13.56 -12.64
C GLU A 269 -0.64 -12.14 -12.44
N LEU A 270 -0.15 -11.47 -11.38
CA LEU A 270 -0.50 -10.07 -11.13
C LEU A 270 0.06 -9.17 -12.23
N GLN A 271 -0.77 -8.27 -12.75
CA GLN A 271 -0.36 -7.32 -13.78
C GLN A 271 0.18 -6.01 -13.19
N ALA A 272 -0.33 -5.59 -12.02
CA ALA A 272 0.07 -4.37 -11.35
C ALA A 272 -0.33 -4.43 -9.87
N ALA A 273 0.54 -4.95 -9.00
CA ALA A 273 0.28 -5.03 -7.56
C ALA A 273 0.38 -3.62 -6.95
N ALA A 274 -0.75 -2.98 -6.69
CA ALA A 274 -0.85 -1.67 -6.08
C ALA A 274 -0.79 -1.75 -4.54
N ASP A 275 -1.36 -0.82 -3.81
CA ASP A 275 -1.27 -0.80 -2.35
C ASP A 275 -2.03 -1.96 -1.71
N ILE A 276 -1.41 -2.64 -0.77
CA ILE A 276 -1.82 -3.93 -0.20
C ILE A 276 -2.35 -3.80 1.22
N TYR A 277 -3.21 -4.72 1.61
CA TYR A 277 -3.81 -4.75 2.95
C TYR A 277 -3.64 -6.11 3.62
N VAL A 278 -3.12 -6.12 4.86
CA VAL A 278 -3.04 -7.30 5.71
C VAL A 278 -4.34 -7.42 6.52
N ASP A 279 -5.17 -8.38 6.15
CA ASP A 279 -6.42 -8.72 6.85
C ASP A 279 -6.17 -9.89 7.80
N GLU A 280 -5.54 -9.62 8.94
CA GLU A 280 -5.18 -10.66 9.91
C GLU A 280 -6.41 -11.38 10.50
N ALA A 281 -7.53 -10.65 10.64
CA ALA A 281 -8.77 -11.24 11.18
C ALA A 281 -9.29 -12.40 10.31
N HIS A 282 -8.98 -12.38 9.01
CA HIS A 282 -9.35 -13.41 8.05
C HIS A 282 -8.14 -14.21 7.54
N GLY A 283 -6.93 -13.95 8.06
CA GLY A 283 -5.71 -14.65 7.68
C GLY A 283 -5.33 -14.43 6.21
N GLN A 284 -5.52 -13.22 5.67
CA GLN A 284 -5.35 -12.91 4.25
C GLN A 284 -4.48 -11.68 4.03
N LEU A 285 -3.74 -11.69 2.92
CA LEU A 285 -3.22 -10.50 2.27
C LEU A 285 -4.11 -10.20 1.06
N ILE A 286 -4.59 -8.97 0.95
CA ILE A 286 -5.45 -8.51 -0.13
C ILE A 286 -4.61 -7.58 -1.02
N ILE A 287 -4.58 -7.90 -2.32
CA ILE A 287 -3.74 -7.23 -3.31
C ILE A 287 -4.66 -6.63 -4.39
N PRO A 288 -4.78 -5.32 -4.49
CA PRO A 288 -5.36 -4.69 -5.66
C PRO A 288 -4.45 -4.92 -6.88
N ASP A 289 -4.96 -5.64 -7.88
CA ASP A 289 -4.31 -5.74 -9.18
C ASP A 289 -4.88 -4.64 -10.08
N SER A 290 -4.24 -3.47 -10.01
CA SER A 290 -4.72 -2.24 -10.61
C SER A 290 -5.02 -2.39 -12.10
N LYS A 291 -4.12 -2.99 -12.86
CA LYS A 291 -4.26 -3.16 -14.29
C LYS A 291 -5.31 -4.21 -14.68
N ALA A 292 -5.52 -5.22 -13.83
CA ALA A 292 -6.54 -6.24 -14.04
C ALA A 292 -7.93 -5.85 -13.52
N GLY A 293 -8.05 -4.76 -12.76
CA GLY A 293 -9.32 -4.27 -12.24
C GLY A 293 -9.92 -5.15 -11.13
N GLN A 294 -9.10 -5.81 -10.33
CA GLN A 294 -9.54 -6.83 -9.38
C GLN A 294 -8.78 -6.77 -8.04
N LEU A 295 -9.37 -7.37 -7.02
CA LEU A 295 -8.67 -7.77 -5.79
C LEU A 295 -8.24 -9.23 -5.91
N VAL A 296 -7.03 -9.53 -5.44
CA VAL A 296 -6.50 -10.89 -5.31
C VAL A 296 -6.26 -11.19 -3.83
N PHE A 297 -6.82 -12.30 -3.34
CA PHE A 297 -6.76 -12.70 -1.95
C PHE A 297 -5.84 -13.91 -1.81
N ILE A 298 -4.82 -13.81 -0.96
CA ILE A 298 -3.91 -14.92 -0.64
C ILE A 298 -3.83 -15.14 0.86
N GLY A 299 -3.51 -16.35 1.30
CA GLY A 299 -3.26 -16.65 2.72
C GLY A 299 -1.98 -15.98 3.24
N LEU A 300 -1.98 -15.58 4.55
CA LEU A 300 -0.84 -15.02 5.29
C LEU A 300 0.16 -16.08 5.76
#